data_c1787faae83bcb60ef414354e96c9291
#
_entry.id   c1787faae83bcb60ef414354e96c9291
#
_cell.length_a   1.000
_cell.length_b   1.000
_cell.length_c   1.000
_cell.angle_alpha   90.00
_cell.angle_beta   90.00
_cell.angle_gamma   90.00
#
_symmetry.space_group_name_H-M   'P 1'
#
loop_
_entity.id
_entity.type
_entity.pdbx_description
1 polymer ?
#
loop_
_entity_poly.entity_id
_entity_poly.type
_entity_poly.pdbx_seq_one_letter_code
_entity_poly.pdbx_strand_id
1 'polypeptide(L)'
;MDTIQLNNGITMPQQGLGVFQVTDQSVCKESVLTALQTGYRLIDTAACYGNERAVGEAVRESGIAREELFLTSKVWIQDAGYDRTMRSFEKTLENLGTD
;
A
#
# COMPACT_ATOMS: atom_id res chain seq x y z
N MET A 1 8.00 1.82 16.36
CA MET A 1 8.57 1.00 15.27
C MET A 1 9.82 1.68 14.74
N ASP A 2 10.86 0.92 14.54
CA ASP A 2 12.12 1.44 14.03
C ASP A 2 11.96 1.88 12.57
N THR A 3 12.66 2.95 12.20
CA THR A 3 12.66 3.49 10.85
C THR A 3 14.07 3.61 10.32
N ILE A 4 14.19 3.68 8.99
CA ILE A 4 15.44 4.03 8.32
C ILE A 4 15.21 5.26 7.44
N GLN A 5 16.26 6.03 7.23
CA GLN A 5 16.23 7.17 6.34
C GLN A 5 16.67 6.76 4.94
N LEU A 6 15.85 7.06 3.94
CA LEU A 6 16.19 6.83 2.54
C LEU A 6 17.15 7.90 2.04
N ASN A 7 17.76 7.67 0.87
CA ASN A 7 18.75 8.59 0.31
C ASN A 7 18.19 9.97 -0.05
N ASN A 8 16.87 10.11 -0.11
CA ASN A 8 16.20 11.39 -0.38
C ASN A 8 15.72 12.09 0.91
N GLY A 9 16.09 11.57 2.09
CA GLY A 9 15.72 12.14 3.37
C GLY A 9 14.39 11.68 3.95
N ILE A 10 13.61 10.91 3.20
CA ILE A 10 12.34 10.36 3.67
C ILE A 10 12.63 9.17 4.59
N THR A 11 11.90 9.07 5.70
CA THR A 11 12.00 7.92 6.60
C THR A 11 10.99 6.84 6.23
N MET A 12 11.40 5.59 6.35
CA MET A 12 10.57 4.43 6.05
C MET A 12 10.60 3.47 7.24
N PRO A 13 9.44 2.91 7.66
CA PRO A 13 9.45 1.85 8.68
C PRO A 13 10.28 0.66 8.22
N GLN A 14 10.98 0.02 9.16
CA GLN A 14 11.79 -1.17 8.85
C GLN A 14 10.96 -2.44 8.71
N GLN A 15 9.77 -2.46 9.31
CA GLN A 15 8.87 -3.61 9.24
C GLN A 15 7.57 -3.22 8.57
N GLY A 16 7.03 -4.12 7.76
CA GLY A 16 5.79 -3.89 7.07
C GLY A 16 5.02 -5.18 6.83
N LEU A 17 3.76 -5.05 6.43
CA LEU A 17 2.91 -6.16 6.01
C LEU A 17 2.82 -6.18 4.50
N GLY A 18 3.15 -7.34 3.88
CA GLY A 18 2.91 -7.58 2.49
C GLY A 18 1.64 -8.42 2.29
N VAL A 19 0.89 -8.11 1.24
CA VAL A 19 -0.40 -8.79 0.97
C VAL A 19 -0.38 -9.59 -0.33
N PHE A 20 0.80 -10.05 -0.75
CA PHE A 20 0.93 -10.93 -1.91
C PHE A 20 0.09 -12.18 -1.71
N GLN A 21 -0.69 -12.55 -2.72
CA GLN A 21 -1.58 -13.71 -2.73
C GLN A 21 -2.74 -13.68 -1.71
N VAL A 22 -2.97 -12.56 -1.06
CA VAL A 22 -4.20 -12.38 -0.25
C VAL A 22 -5.29 -11.89 -1.19
N THR A 23 -6.01 -12.81 -1.82
CA THR A 23 -6.96 -12.51 -2.90
C THR A 23 -8.38 -12.25 -2.41
N ASP A 24 -8.74 -12.74 -1.22
CA ASP A 24 -10.04 -12.43 -0.61
C ASP A 24 -10.01 -11.02 -0.06
N GLN A 25 -10.91 -10.16 -0.56
CA GLN A 25 -10.91 -8.74 -0.22
C GLN A 25 -11.19 -8.50 1.26
N SER A 26 -12.11 -9.26 1.85
CA SER A 26 -12.42 -9.16 3.27
C SER A 26 -11.23 -9.56 4.13
N VAL A 27 -10.57 -10.65 3.78
CA VAL A 27 -9.38 -11.12 4.52
C VAL A 27 -8.24 -10.11 4.38
N CYS A 28 -8.03 -9.57 3.19
CA CYS A 28 -6.99 -8.56 2.96
C CYS A 28 -7.25 -7.33 3.82
N LYS A 29 -8.46 -6.79 3.78
CA LYS A 29 -8.84 -5.61 4.56
C LYS A 29 -8.65 -5.85 6.05
N GLU A 30 -9.12 -6.98 6.57
CA GLU A 30 -8.98 -7.31 7.99
C GLU A 30 -7.52 -7.49 8.40
N SER A 31 -6.72 -8.12 7.56
CA SER A 31 -5.29 -8.31 7.83
C SER A 31 -4.57 -6.97 7.93
N VAL A 32 -4.85 -6.06 7.00
CA VAL A 32 -4.26 -4.73 7.01
C VAL A 32 -4.71 -3.94 8.24
N LEU A 33 -6.01 -3.97 8.56
CA LEU A 33 -6.53 -3.30 9.74
C LEU A 33 -5.87 -3.80 11.01
N THR A 34 -5.74 -5.12 11.15
CA THR A 34 -5.09 -5.73 12.32
C THR A 34 -3.64 -5.30 12.42
N ALA A 35 -2.91 -5.29 11.30
CA ALA A 35 -1.53 -4.85 11.28
C ALA A 35 -1.41 -3.38 11.72
N LEU A 36 -2.27 -2.51 11.20
CA LEU A 36 -2.27 -1.09 11.56
C LEU A 36 -2.59 -0.88 13.04
N GLN A 37 -3.55 -1.63 13.57
CA GLN A 37 -3.91 -1.57 15.00
C GLN A 37 -2.79 -2.08 15.89
N THR A 38 -1.97 -2.99 15.38
CA THR A 38 -0.83 -3.57 16.11
C THR A 38 0.41 -2.68 16.09
N GLY A 39 0.43 -1.65 15.23
CA GLY A 39 1.53 -0.70 15.16
C GLY A 39 2.30 -0.69 13.84
N TYR A 40 1.94 -1.53 12.89
CA TYR A 40 2.54 -1.49 11.55
C TYR A 40 2.17 -0.19 10.85
N ARG A 41 3.13 0.37 10.10
CA ARG A 41 2.93 1.63 9.37
C ARG A 41 3.34 1.52 7.90
N LEU A 42 3.89 0.37 7.48
CA LEU A 42 4.26 0.09 6.09
C LEU A 42 3.40 -1.06 5.59
N ILE A 43 2.66 -0.81 4.51
CA ILE A 43 1.84 -1.82 3.84
C ILE A 43 2.32 -1.91 2.39
N ASP A 44 2.61 -3.14 1.93
CA ASP A 44 3.12 -3.39 0.58
C ASP A 44 2.09 -4.20 -0.21
N THR A 45 1.68 -3.66 -1.35
CA THR A 45 0.78 -4.29 -2.30
C THR A 45 1.33 -4.12 -3.72
N ALA A 46 0.56 -4.46 -4.73
CA ALA A 46 0.90 -4.24 -6.13
C ALA A 46 -0.36 -4.18 -6.98
N ALA A 47 -0.27 -3.51 -8.13
CA ALA A 47 -1.38 -3.42 -9.06
C ALA A 47 -1.91 -4.80 -9.48
N CYS A 48 -0.99 -5.77 -9.67
CA CYS A 48 -1.37 -7.11 -10.12
C CYS A 48 -1.95 -8.00 -9.00
N TYR A 49 -1.89 -7.59 -7.74
CA TYR A 49 -2.43 -8.43 -6.65
C TYR A 49 -3.95 -8.39 -6.59
N GLY A 50 -4.58 -7.38 -7.21
CA GLY A 50 -6.04 -7.25 -7.23
C GLY A 50 -6.63 -6.85 -5.89
N ASN A 51 -5.83 -6.36 -4.94
CA ASN A 51 -6.30 -6.05 -3.59
C ASN A 51 -6.00 -4.62 -3.14
N GLU A 52 -5.60 -3.73 -4.05
CA GLU A 52 -5.29 -2.34 -3.67
C GLU A 52 -6.50 -1.63 -3.04
N ARG A 53 -7.72 -1.91 -3.52
CA ARG A 53 -8.93 -1.31 -2.94
C ARG A 53 -9.15 -1.76 -1.49
N ALA A 54 -8.92 -3.02 -1.21
CA ALA A 54 -9.03 -3.55 0.16
C ALA A 54 -8.02 -2.88 1.08
N VAL A 55 -6.79 -2.69 0.61
CA VAL A 55 -5.76 -1.95 1.35
C VAL A 55 -6.22 -0.51 1.60
N GLY A 56 -6.73 0.17 0.57
CA GLY A 56 -7.22 1.54 0.69
C GLY A 56 -8.37 1.67 1.67
N GLU A 57 -9.32 0.73 1.65
CA GLU A 57 -10.43 0.71 2.60
C GLU A 57 -9.95 0.53 4.03
N ALA A 58 -9.00 -0.38 4.26
CA ALA A 58 -8.42 -0.60 5.59
C ALA A 58 -7.72 0.66 6.10
N VAL A 59 -6.97 1.32 5.24
CA VAL A 59 -6.28 2.57 5.60
C VAL A 59 -7.29 3.62 6.06
N ARG A 60 -8.38 3.80 5.32
CA ARG A 60 -9.41 4.78 5.69
C ARG A 60 -10.11 4.42 7.00
N GLU A 61 -10.42 3.14 7.18
CA GLU A 61 -11.11 2.68 8.40
C GLU A 61 -10.22 2.68 9.62
N SER A 62 -8.90 2.65 9.45
CA SER A 62 -7.94 2.64 10.56
C SER A 62 -7.97 3.93 11.38
N GLY A 63 -8.38 5.04 10.76
CA GLY A 63 -8.34 6.36 11.41
C GLY A 63 -6.93 6.93 11.56
N ILE A 64 -5.91 6.25 11.05
CA ILE A 64 -4.52 6.72 11.13
C ILE A 64 -4.30 7.76 10.02
N ALA A 65 -3.65 8.87 10.36
CA ALA A 65 -3.34 9.91 9.39
C ALA A 65 -2.47 9.36 8.25
N ARG A 66 -2.77 9.76 7.01
CA ARG A 66 -2.06 9.27 5.82
C ARG A 66 -0.55 9.52 5.91
N GLU A 67 -0.15 10.63 6.49
CA GLU A 67 1.24 11.03 6.64
C GLU A 67 2.04 10.09 7.55
N GLU A 68 1.36 9.33 8.40
CA GLU A 68 2.00 8.36 9.28
C GLU A 68 2.19 7.00 8.60
N LEU A 69 1.66 6.83 7.39
CA LEU A 69 1.68 5.55 6.68
C LEU A 69 2.62 5.60 5.49
N PHE A 70 3.28 4.49 5.25
CA PHE A 70 4.11 4.28 4.06
C PHE A 70 3.47 3.16 3.25
N LEU A 71 2.89 3.52 2.10
CA LEU A 71 2.20 2.56 1.22
C LEU A 71 3.07 2.32 0.00
N THR A 72 3.34 1.03 -0.28
CA THR A 72 4.12 0.62 -1.45
C THR A 72 3.20 -0.16 -2.39
N SER A 73 3.23 0.19 -3.66
CA SER A 73 2.64 -0.61 -4.72
C SER A 73 3.62 -0.73 -5.89
N LYS A 74 3.26 -1.50 -6.90
CA LYS A 74 4.16 -1.81 -8.01
C LYS A 74 3.39 -1.82 -9.31
N VAL A 75 4.01 -1.28 -10.37
CA VAL A 75 3.48 -1.37 -11.73
C VAL A 75 3.77 -2.78 -12.26
N TRP A 76 2.76 -3.40 -12.89
CA TRP A 76 2.94 -4.72 -13.48
C TRP A 76 3.66 -4.61 -14.83
N ILE A 77 4.38 -5.66 -15.22
CA ILE A 77 5.22 -5.64 -16.43
C ILE A 77 4.42 -5.37 -17.72
N GLN A 78 3.15 -5.76 -17.77
CA GLN A 78 2.28 -5.49 -18.92
C GLN A 78 2.02 -4.00 -19.11
N ASP A 79 2.17 -3.21 -18.06
CA ASP A 79 1.95 -1.77 -18.06
C ASP A 79 3.26 -0.99 -18.12
N ALA A 80 4.37 -1.64 -18.43
CA ALA A 80 5.66 -0.99 -18.60
C ALA A 80 5.65 -0.08 -19.83
N GLY A 81 6.34 1.05 -19.72
CA GLY A 81 6.35 2.11 -20.74
C GLY A 81 5.78 3.39 -20.16
N TYR A 82 6.16 4.53 -20.69
CA TYR A 82 5.85 5.83 -20.06
C TYR A 82 4.35 6.01 -19.83
N ASP A 83 3.56 5.99 -20.93
CA ASP A 83 2.11 6.27 -20.81
C ASP A 83 1.37 5.19 -20.01
N ARG A 84 1.73 3.93 -20.21
CA ARG A 84 1.09 2.82 -19.49
C ARG A 84 1.42 2.88 -18.01
N THR A 85 2.66 3.18 -17.66
CA THR A 85 3.09 3.33 -16.26
C THR A 85 2.33 4.46 -15.59
N MET A 86 2.18 5.60 -16.26
CA MET A 86 1.46 6.74 -15.70
C MET A 86 -0.01 6.40 -15.46
N ARG A 87 -0.67 5.73 -16.41
CA ARG A 87 -2.07 5.31 -16.24
C ARG A 87 -2.21 4.28 -15.12
N SER A 88 -1.28 3.34 -15.04
CA SER A 88 -1.29 2.32 -13.99
C SER A 88 -1.10 2.97 -12.61
N PHE A 89 -0.21 3.94 -12.51
CA PHE A 89 0.02 4.68 -11.26
C PHE A 89 -1.24 5.45 -10.84
N GLU A 90 -1.89 6.13 -11.78
CA GLU A 90 -3.14 6.82 -11.48
C GLU A 90 -4.23 5.87 -10.99
N LYS A 91 -4.31 4.68 -11.59
CA LYS A 91 -5.25 3.65 -11.16
C LYS A 91 -4.94 3.16 -9.75
N THR A 92 -3.67 2.97 -9.44
CA THR A 92 -3.22 2.60 -8.10
C THR A 92 -3.63 3.66 -7.08
N LEU A 93 -3.40 4.94 -7.36
CA LEU A 93 -3.82 6.03 -6.47
C LEU A 93 -5.32 6.02 -6.23
N GLU A 94 -6.11 5.80 -7.29
CA GLU A 94 -7.56 5.70 -7.19
C GLU A 94 -7.98 4.51 -6.31
N ASN A 95 -7.39 3.34 -6.54
CA ASN A 95 -7.72 2.14 -5.78
C ASN A 95 -7.35 2.27 -4.30
N LEU A 96 -6.17 2.82 -4.02
CA LEU A 96 -5.74 3.05 -2.64
C LEU A 96 -6.46 4.23 -1.98
N GLY A 97 -7.08 5.10 -2.78
CA GLY A 97 -7.78 6.28 -2.26
C GLY A 97 -6.84 7.34 -1.73
N THR A 98 -5.68 7.51 -2.36
CA THR A 98 -4.66 8.48 -1.96
C THR A 98 -4.16 9.27 -3.18
N ASP A 99 -3.37 10.28 -2.94
CA ASP A 99 -2.72 11.08 -3.97
C ASP A 99 -1.20 10.84 -4.03
#